data_2c86562aeb7671e29a08d643d5a04abb
#
_entry.id   2c86562aeb7671e29a08d643d5a04abb
#
_cell.length_a   1.000
_cell.length_b   1.000
_cell.length_c   1.000
_cell.angle_alpha   90.00
_cell.angle_beta   90.00
_cell.angle_gamma   90.00
#
_symmetry.space_group_name_H-M   'P 1'
#
loop_
_entity.id
_entity.type
_entity.pdbx_description
1 polymer ?
#
loop_
_entity_poly.entity_id
_entity_poly.type
_entity_poly.pdbx_seq_one_letter_code
_entity_poly.pdbx_strand_id
1 'polypeptide(L)'
;MSDQLLLTLQAALQQLAVQHTEETLGDRATYLGASEIGACPRKTILSKLNPPQSDLVTLLRFRRGHMAEDIVAAAFTAAGFTNFQRQVEVRWPGDVPVSAHIDFVFTSPARKTMAVLEVKSPETLPDQPFGSWETQLYLQMGLLAAANPDYTVEKGAIL
;
A
#
# COMPACT_ATOMS: atom_id res chain seq x y z
N MET A 1 -11.11 -27.45 -21.52
CA MET A 1 -9.97 -26.55 -21.92
C MET A 1 -10.02 -25.23 -21.13
N SER A 2 -11.19 -24.63 -20.86
CA SER A 2 -11.33 -23.41 -20.06
C SER A 2 -10.84 -23.55 -18.61
N ASP A 3 -11.21 -24.62 -17.91
CA ASP A 3 -10.92 -24.82 -16.48
C ASP A 3 -9.41 -24.98 -16.23
N GLN A 4 -8.72 -25.72 -17.09
CA GLN A 4 -7.26 -25.89 -16.99
C GLN A 4 -6.53 -24.56 -17.18
N LEU A 5 -6.98 -23.70 -18.10
CA LEU A 5 -6.40 -22.39 -18.32
C LEU A 5 -6.60 -21.48 -17.12
N LEU A 6 -7.78 -21.47 -16.53
CA LEU A 6 -8.09 -20.68 -15.32
C LEU A 6 -7.24 -21.13 -14.11
N LEU A 7 -7.09 -22.44 -13.90
CA LEU A 7 -6.22 -22.97 -12.83
C LEU A 7 -4.75 -22.58 -13.05
N THR A 8 -4.26 -22.67 -14.29
CA THR A 8 -2.90 -22.25 -14.62
C THR A 8 -2.70 -20.76 -14.38
N LEU A 9 -3.65 -19.91 -14.80
CA LEU A 9 -3.60 -18.46 -14.58
C LEU A 9 -3.61 -18.12 -13.08
N GLN A 10 -4.48 -18.76 -12.31
CA GLN A 10 -4.55 -18.55 -10.87
C GLN A 10 -3.24 -18.94 -10.18
N ALA A 11 -2.65 -20.08 -10.52
CA ALA A 11 -1.38 -20.52 -9.96
C ALA A 11 -0.23 -19.54 -10.30
N ALA A 12 -0.16 -19.08 -11.55
CA ALA A 12 0.85 -18.10 -11.97
C ALA A 12 0.69 -16.74 -11.25
N LEU A 13 -0.55 -16.24 -11.10
CA LEU A 13 -0.82 -15.00 -10.38
C LEU A 13 -0.53 -15.14 -8.89
N GLN A 14 -0.80 -16.31 -8.28
CA GLN A 14 -0.44 -16.58 -6.89
C GLN A 14 1.09 -16.55 -6.71
N GLN A 15 1.84 -17.15 -7.60
CA GLN A 15 3.31 -17.12 -7.56
C GLN A 15 3.84 -15.68 -7.66
N LEU A 16 3.32 -14.87 -8.59
CA LEU A 16 3.69 -13.47 -8.73
C LEU A 16 3.33 -12.64 -7.49
N ALA A 17 2.20 -12.92 -6.83
CA ALA A 17 1.80 -12.23 -5.61
C ALA A 17 2.73 -12.57 -4.44
N VAL A 18 3.13 -13.83 -4.29
CA VAL A 18 4.10 -14.26 -3.27
C VAL A 18 5.45 -13.59 -3.51
N GLN A 19 5.98 -13.68 -4.72
CA GLN A 19 7.25 -13.06 -5.08
C GLN A 19 7.24 -11.56 -4.80
N HIS A 20 6.20 -10.83 -5.22
CA HIS A 20 6.08 -9.41 -4.95
C HIS A 20 6.04 -9.11 -3.44
N THR A 21 5.32 -9.91 -2.66
CA THR A 21 5.26 -9.74 -1.20
C THR A 21 6.63 -9.95 -0.56
N GLU A 22 7.35 -10.98 -0.95
CA GLU A 22 8.69 -11.28 -0.41
C GLU A 22 9.70 -10.17 -0.76
N GLU A 23 9.67 -9.66 -2.00
CA GLU A 23 10.60 -8.64 -2.48
C GLU A 23 10.32 -7.24 -1.90
N THR A 24 9.04 -6.89 -1.67
CA THR A 24 8.66 -5.52 -1.30
C THR A 24 8.20 -5.38 0.15
N LEU A 25 7.47 -6.34 0.68
CA LEU A 25 6.84 -6.26 2.00
C LEU A 25 7.54 -7.12 3.07
N GLY A 26 8.39 -8.07 2.66
CA GLY A 26 9.04 -9.01 3.55
C GLY A 26 8.03 -9.91 4.30
N ASP A 27 8.42 -10.38 5.49
CA ASP A 27 7.56 -11.24 6.31
C ASP A 27 6.49 -10.43 7.04
N ARG A 28 5.30 -10.39 6.45
CA ARG A 28 4.13 -9.69 7.01
C ARG A 28 3.60 -10.29 8.32
N ALA A 29 4.03 -11.46 8.73
CA ALA A 29 3.64 -12.02 10.03
C ALA A 29 4.30 -11.27 11.19
N THR A 30 5.43 -10.62 10.96
CA THR A 30 6.26 -9.99 11.99
C THR A 30 5.88 -8.56 12.35
N TYR A 31 5.00 -7.91 11.59
CA TYR A 31 4.59 -6.52 11.84
C TYR A 31 3.12 -6.27 11.49
N LEU A 32 2.57 -5.15 11.99
CA LEU A 32 1.26 -4.64 11.61
C LEU A 32 1.43 -3.61 10.47
N GLY A 33 0.84 -3.90 9.33
CA GLY A 33 0.81 -2.96 8.21
C GLY A 33 -0.20 -1.82 8.45
N ALA A 34 0.10 -0.63 7.94
CA ALA A 34 -0.81 0.52 8.06
C ALA A 34 -2.22 0.23 7.52
N SER A 35 -2.33 -0.53 6.43
CA SER A 35 -3.60 -0.97 5.86
C SER A 35 -4.41 -1.93 6.75
N GLU A 36 -3.78 -2.53 7.75
CA GLU A 36 -4.41 -3.51 8.64
C GLU A 36 -4.98 -2.87 9.91
N ILE A 37 -4.48 -1.69 10.31
CA ILE A 37 -4.86 -1.04 11.57
C ILE A 37 -6.29 -0.52 11.54
N GLY A 38 -6.76 -0.04 10.39
CA GLY A 38 -8.17 0.34 10.18
C GLY A 38 -9.13 -0.83 9.95
N ALA A 39 -8.62 -2.08 9.93
CA ALA A 39 -9.38 -3.28 9.68
C ALA A 39 -9.84 -3.96 11.00
N CYS A 40 -10.63 -5.03 10.89
CA CYS A 40 -11.03 -5.83 12.04
C CYS A 40 -9.79 -6.54 12.65
N PRO A 41 -9.41 -6.27 13.92
CA PRO A 41 -8.21 -6.85 14.55
C PRO A 41 -8.19 -8.39 14.54
N ARG A 42 -9.35 -9.01 14.78
CA ARG A 42 -9.48 -10.48 14.73
C ARG A 42 -9.16 -11.03 13.34
N LYS A 43 -9.67 -10.40 12.29
CA LYS A 43 -9.39 -10.79 10.90
C LYS A 43 -7.90 -10.65 10.60
N THR A 44 -7.29 -9.55 11.00
CA THR A 44 -5.86 -9.28 10.81
C THR A 44 -5.00 -10.38 11.46
N ILE A 45 -5.24 -10.69 12.72
CA ILE A 45 -4.47 -11.72 13.44
C ILE A 45 -4.66 -13.10 12.80
N LEU A 46 -5.90 -13.49 12.51
CA LEU A 46 -6.18 -14.79 11.90
C LEU A 46 -5.55 -14.93 10.51
N SER A 47 -5.53 -13.87 9.72
CA SER A 47 -4.88 -13.87 8.40
C SER A 47 -3.36 -13.99 8.48
N LYS A 48 -2.74 -13.51 9.55
CA LYS A 48 -1.29 -13.67 9.79
C LYS A 48 -0.94 -15.08 10.23
N LEU A 49 -1.76 -15.66 11.11
CA LEU A 49 -1.55 -17.02 11.59
C LEU A 49 -1.87 -18.08 10.53
N ASN A 50 -2.87 -17.82 9.70
CA ASN A 50 -3.34 -18.72 8.65
C ASN A 50 -3.59 -17.90 7.37
N PRO A 51 -2.55 -17.59 6.58
CA PRO A 51 -2.71 -16.83 5.36
C PRO A 51 -3.71 -17.51 4.41
N PRO A 52 -4.81 -16.84 4.03
CA PRO A 52 -5.79 -17.44 3.13
C PRO A 52 -5.20 -17.58 1.72
N GLN A 53 -5.56 -18.66 1.05
CA GLN A 53 -5.33 -18.74 -0.40
C GLN A 53 -6.25 -17.75 -1.09
N SER A 54 -5.67 -16.92 -1.96
CA SER A 54 -6.43 -15.96 -2.74
C SER A 54 -7.06 -16.64 -3.96
N ASP A 55 -8.34 -16.37 -4.18
CA ASP A 55 -9.01 -16.75 -5.42
C ASP A 55 -8.54 -15.88 -6.60
N LEU A 56 -8.88 -16.26 -7.82
CA LEU A 56 -8.50 -15.55 -9.04
C LEU A 56 -8.97 -14.08 -9.01
N VAL A 57 -10.17 -13.81 -8.51
CA VAL A 57 -10.73 -12.46 -8.44
C VAL A 57 -9.90 -11.58 -7.51
N THR A 58 -9.54 -12.09 -6.34
CA THR A 58 -8.70 -11.39 -5.37
C THR A 58 -7.31 -11.10 -5.93
N LEU A 59 -6.69 -12.07 -6.62
CA LEU A 59 -5.39 -11.90 -7.27
C LEU A 59 -5.43 -10.83 -8.36
N LEU A 60 -6.49 -10.80 -9.18
CA LEU A 60 -6.68 -9.77 -10.20
C LEU A 60 -6.91 -8.38 -9.58
N ARG A 61 -7.61 -8.29 -8.43
CA ARG A 61 -7.76 -7.03 -7.69
C ARG A 61 -6.42 -6.48 -7.21
N PHE A 62 -5.54 -7.33 -6.69
CA PHE A 62 -4.19 -6.90 -6.30
C PHE A 62 -3.39 -6.37 -7.49
N ARG A 63 -3.40 -7.08 -8.62
CA ARG A 63 -2.72 -6.62 -9.84
C ARG A 63 -3.28 -5.31 -10.36
N ARG A 64 -4.60 -5.13 -10.32
CA ARG A 64 -5.26 -3.87 -10.69
C ARG A 64 -4.78 -2.71 -9.81
N GLY A 65 -4.60 -2.92 -8.50
CA GLY A 65 -4.04 -1.92 -7.59
C GLY A 65 -2.67 -1.45 -8.06
N HIS A 66 -1.74 -2.37 -8.28
CA HIS A 66 -0.39 -2.03 -8.77
C HIS A 66 -0.41 -1.32 -10.14
N MET A 67 -1.28 -1.77 -11.07
CA MET A 67 -1.44 -1.08 -12.35
C MET A 67 -1.95 0.35 -12.19
N ALA A 68 -2.85 0.62 -11.23
CA ALA A 68 -3.32 1.98 -10.95
C ALA A 68 -2.16 2.86 -10.46
N GLU A 69 -1.33 2.37 -9.56
CA GLU A 69 -0.13 3.09 -9.11
C GLU A 69 0.84 3.37 -10.26
N ASP A 70 1.06 2.40 -11.17
CA ASP A 70 1.92 2.59 -12.34
C ASP A 70 1.39 3.67 -13.30
N ILE A 71 0.08 3.72 -13.50
CA ILE A 71 -0.57 4.76 -14.31
C ILE A 71 -0.36 6.14 -13.66
N VAL A 72 -0.55 6.25 -12.35
CA VAL A 72 -0.36 7.49 -11.59
C VAL A 72 1.10 7.95 -11.67
N ALA A 73 2.06 7.03 -11.50
CA ALA A 73 3.49 7.34 -11.61
C ALA A 73 3.86 7.84 -13.01
N ALA A 74 3.36 7.18 -14.07
CA ALA A 74 3.58 7.59 -15.44
C ALA A 74 2.99 8.99 -15.72
N ALA A 75 1.80 9.28 -15.18
CA ALA A 75 1.16 10.58 -15.33
C ALA A 75 1.98 11.69 -14.63
N PHE A 76 2.46 11.48 -13.40
CA PHE A 76 3.32 12.45 -12.72
C PHE A 76 4.63 12.68 -13.47
N THR A 77 5.26 11.63 -13.97
CA THR A 77 6.48 11.72 -14.77
C THR A 77 6.24 12.52 -16.04
N ALA A 78 5.15 12.25 -16.77
CA ALA A 78 4.78 12.98 -17.97
C ALA A 78 4.45 14.47 -17.69
N ALA A 79 3.92 14.77 -16.50
CA ALA A 79 3.67 16.14 -16.04
C ALA A 79 4.93 16.86 -15.51
N GLY A 80 6.10 16.22 -15.57
CA GLY A 80 7.38 16.81 -15.15
C GLY A 80 7.63 16.78 -13.64
N PHE A 81 6.86 16.02 -12.86
CA PHE A 81 7.17 15.83 -11.45
C PHE A 81 8.38 14.91 -11.29
N THR A 82 9.40 15.38 -10.56
CA THR A 82 10.65 14.63 -10.29
C THR A 82 10.91 14.44 -8.81
N ASN A 83 10.07 15.02 -7.95
CA ASN A 83 10.27 15.10 -6.50
C ASN A 83 9.38 14.12 -5.72
N PHE A 84 9.10 12.97 -6.30
CA PHE A 84 8.36 11.90 -5.62
C PHE A 84 9.14 10.58 -5.59
N GLN A 85 8.86 9.79 -4.56
CA GLN A 85 9.32 8.41 -4.39
C GLN A 85 8.10 7.50 -4.31
N ARG A 86 8.25 6.25 -4.77
CA ARG A 86 7.19 5.23 -4.75
C ARG A 86 7.52 4.16 -3.73
N GLN A 87 6.49 3.53 -3.18
CA GLN A 87 6.59 2.36 -2.29
C GLN A 87 7.60 2.59 -1.16
N VAL A 88 7.45 3.76 -0.51
CA VAL A 88 8.37 4.14 0.57
C VAL A 88 8.01 3.38 1.84
N GLU A 89 8.92 2.50 2.27
CA GLU A 89 8.77 1.81 3.54
C GLU A 89 9.13 2.74 4.69
N VAL A 90 8.25 2.84 5.67
CA VAL A 90 8.48 3.52 6.94
C VAL A 90 8.06 2.63 8.10
N ARG A 91 8.87 2.59 9.16
CA ARG A 91 8.64 1.76 10.35
C ARG A 91 8.54 2.63 11.58
N TRP A 92 7.67 2.24 12.50
CA TRP A 92 7.62 2.88 13.81
C TRP A 92 8.94 2.66 14.55
N PRO A 93 9.56 3.73 15.10
CA PRO A 93 10.86 3.61 15.77
C PRO A 93 10.80 3.02 17.19
N GLY A 94 9.59 2.76 17.72
CA GLY A 94 9.40 2.16 19.04
C GLY A 94 9.25 0.64 18.99
N ASP A 95 8.92 0.04 20.14
CA ASP A 95 8.89 -1.40 20.36
C ASP A 95 7.74 -2.13 19.64
N VAL A 96 6.70 -1.40 19.21
CA VAL A 96 5.57 -2.01 18.49
C VAL A 96 5.93 -2.12 17.00
N PRO A 97 5.90 -3.34 16.43
CA PRO A 97 6.29 -3.54 15.02
C PRO A 97 5.18 -3.08 14.07
N VAL A 98 5.14 -1.79 13.79
CA VAL A 98 4.22 -1.17 12.81
C VAL A 98 5.02 -0.68 11.62
N SER A 99 4.56 -0.98 10.41
CA SER A 99 5.18 -0.53 9.15
C SER A 99 4.12 -0.04 8.18
N ALA A 100 4.50 0.88 7.33
CA ALA A 100 3.72 1.31 6.18
C ALA A 100 4.59 1.26 4.91
N HIS A 101 3.96 0.86 3.81
CA HIS A 101 4.46 1.07 2.45
C HIS A 101 3.58 2.15 1.84
N ILE A 102 4.16 3.31 1.61
CA ILE A 102 3.46 4.50 1.14
C ILE A 102 3.57 4.55 -0.37
N ASP A 103 2.44 4.58 -1.08
CA ASP A 103 2.43 4.51 -2.54
C ASP A 103 3.25 5.62 -3.17
N PHE A 104 3.04 6.87 -2.70
CA PHE A 104 3.82 8.04 -3.15
C PHE A 104 4.13 8.99 -2.01
N VAL A 105 5.39 9.38 -1.90
CA VAL A 105 5.87 10.44 -1.02
C VAL A 105 6.46 11.55 -1.87
N PHE A 106 5.91 12.75 -1.77
CA PHE A 106 6.43 13.96 -2.38
C PHE A 106 7.27 14.73 -1.38
N THR A 107 8.47 15.17 -1.78
CA THR A 107 9.37 15.88 -0.89
C THR A 107 9.71 17.25 -1.46
N SER A 108 9.64 18.29 -0.62
CA SER A 108 10.11 19.63 -0.93
C SER A 108 11.29 20.00 0.00
N PRO A 109 12.55 19.78 -0.39
CA PRO A 109 13.69 20.10 0.45
C PRO A 109 13.79 21.57 0.82
N ALA A 110 13.44 22.45 -0.11
CA ALA A 110 13.47 23.91 0.11
C ALA A 110 12.51 24.38 1.20
N ARG A 111 11.32 23.72 1.32
CA ARG A 111 10.32 24.01 2.33
C ARG A 111 10.39 23.10 3.55
N LYS A 112 11.23 22.08 3.50
CA LYS A 112 11.29 20.99 4.48
C LYS A 112 9.92 20.37 4.72
N THR A 113 9.15 20.11 3.66
CA THR A 113 7.83 19.51 3.74
C THR A 113 7.73 18.24 2.93
N MET A 114 6.86 17.33 3.39
CA MET A 114 6.47 16.10 2.71
C MET A 114 4.96 16.01 2.56
N ALA A 115 4.52 15.27 1.55
CA ALA A 115 3.12 14.92 1.35
C ALA A 115 2.99 13.46 0.96
N VAL A 116 1.87 12.84 1.34
CA VAL A 116 1.54 11.44 1.08
C VAL A 116 0.39 11.37 0.09
N LEU A 117 0.50 10.48 -0.91
CA LEU A 117 -0.62 10.09 -1.75
C LEU A 117 -0.79 8.58 -1.69
N GLU A 118 -1.98 8.15 -1.29
CA GLU A 118 -2.43 6.77 -1.29
C GLU A 118 -3.32 6.53 -2.51
N VAL A 119 -3.06 5.48 -3.27
CA VAL A 119 -3.84 5.13 -4.47
C VAL A 119 -4.78 3.99 -4.16
N LYS A 120 -6.05 4.15 -4.48
CA LYS A 120 -7.08 3.12 -4.33
C LYS A 120 -7.72 2.80 -5.67
N SER A 121 -7.98 1.52 -5.91
CA SER A 121 -8.64 1.06 -7.14
C SER A 121 -9.88 0.23 -6.80
N PRO A 122 -10.94 0.84 -6.23
CA PRO A 122 -12.17 0.13 -5.91
C PRO A 122 -12.91 -0.28 -7.20
N GLU A 123 -13.82 -1.25 -7.10
CA GLU A 123 -14.69 -1.62 -8.23
C GLU A 123 -15.72 -0.52 -8.52
N THR A 124 -16.18 0.13 -7.48
CA THR A 124 -17.12 1.26 -7.57
C THR A 124 -16.56 2.39 -6.73
N LEU A 125 -16.49 3.59 -7.31
CA LEU A 125 -16.02 4.76 -6.59
C LEU A 125 -17.05 5.12 -5.49
N PRO A 126 -16.66 5.15 -4.21
CA PRO A 126 -17.54 5.56 -3.14
C PRO A 126 -17.71 7.09 -3.14
N ASP A 127 -18.86 7.58 -2.64
CA ASP A 127 -19.11 9.02 -2.50
C ASP A 127 -18.15 9.69 -1.49
N GLN A 128 -17.65 8.91 -0.54
CA GLN A 128 -16.68 9.33 0.47
C GLN A 128 -15.64 8.24 0.68
N PRO A 129 -14.39 8.56 1.01
CA PRO A 129 -13.40 7.56 1.36
C PRO A 129 -13.88 6.67 2.52
N PHE A 130 -13.56 5.38 2.48
CA PHE A 130 -13.84 4.51 3.62
C PHE A 130 -12.97 4.92 4.82
N GLY A 131 -13.51 4.88 6.03
CA GLY A 131 -12.79 5.23 7.26
C GLY A 131 -11.50 4.41 7.47
N SER A 132 -11.42 3.18 6.94
CA SER A 132 -10.19 2.39 6.94
C SER A 132 -9.10 2.97 6.05
N TRP A 133 -9.45 3.62 4.94
CA TRP A 133 -8.49 4.29 4.06
C TRP A 133 -7.95 5.57 4.70
N GLU A 134 -8.83 6.33 5.35
CA GLU A 134 -8.42 7.53 6.11
C GLU A 134 -7.50 7.15 7.26
N THR A 135 -7.84 6.10 8.03
CA THR A 135 -6.98 5.58 9.11
C THR A 135 -5.61 5.16 8.58
N GLN A 136 -5.57 4.46 7.44
CA GLN A 136 -4.32 4.08 6.78
C GLN A 136 -3.49 5.32 6.43
N LEU A 137 -4.10 6.31 5.76
CA LEU A 137 -3.43 7.54 5.35
C LEU A 137 -2.87 8.33 6.55
N TYR A 138 -3.67 8.52 7.60
CA TYR A 138 -3.20 9.21 8.81
C TYR A 138 -2.03 8.49 9.48
N LEU A 139 -2.07 7.15 9.53
CA LEU A 139 -0.97 6.37 10.08
C LEU A 139 0.29 6.49 9.22
N GLN A 140 0.17 6.42 7.89
CA GLN A 140 1.28 6.64 6.98
C GLN A 140 1.94 8.00 7.18
N MET A 141 1.13 9.06 7.31
CA MET A 141 1.61 10.42 7.58
C MET A 141 2.34 10.49 8.93
N GLY A 142 1.79 9.87 9.98
CA GLY A 142 2.40 9.84 11.31
C GLY A 142 3.72 9.09 11.33
N LEU A 143 3.79 7.92 10.69
CA LEU A 143 5.03 7.13 10.56
C LEU A 143 6.09 7.88 9.75
N LEU A 144 5.69 8.50 8.63
CA LEU A 144 6.60 9.29 7.80
C LEU A 144 7.18 10.48 8.59
N ALA A 145 6.36 11.18 9.36
CA ALA A 145 6.80 12.28 10.21
C ALA A 145 7.76 11.81 11.31
N ALA A 146 7.47 10.67 11.96
CA ALA A 146 8.34 10.10 12.98
C ALA A 146 9.71 9.66 12.43
N ALA A 147 9.73 9.14 11.19
CA ALA A 147 10.96 8.73 10.51
C ALA A 147 11.77 9.91 9.94
N ASN A 148 11.17 11.09 9.78
CA ASN A 148 11.79 12.26 9.16
C ASN A 148 11.60 13.53 10.01
N PRO A 149 12.24 13.63 11.18
CA PRO A 149 12.00 14.72 12.14
C PRO A 149 12.37 16.12 11.61
N ASP A 150 13.20 16.20 10.58
CA ASP A 150 13.60 17.46 9.93
C ASP A 150 12.56 18.00 8.93
N TYR A 151 11.49 17.22 8.65
CA TYR A 151 10.44 17.55 7.70
C TYR A 151 9.08 17.60 8.38
N THR A 152 8.21 18.47 7.87
CA THR A 152 6.80 18.50 8.24
C THR A 152 5.98 17.74 7.20
N VAL A 153 5.20 16.74 7.61
CA VAL A 153 4.23 16.07 6.74
C VAL A 153 2.94 16.88 6.74
N GLU A 154 2.77 17.71 5.70
CA GLU A 154 1.70 18.72 5.66
C GLU A 154 0.37 18.17 5.15
N LYS A 155 0.42 17.27 4.19
CA LYS A 155 -0.76 16.83 3.42
C LYS A 155 -0.75 15.34 3.17
N GLY A 156 -1.94 14.77 3.19
CA GLY A 156 -2.23 13.44 2.66
C GLY A 156 -3.44 13.51 1.74
N ALA A 157 -3.43 12.68 0.69
CA ALA A 157 -4.54 12.53 -0.23
C ALA A 157 -4.79 11.06 -0.55
N ILE A 158 -6.04 10.73 -0.89
CA ILE A 158 -6.45 9.43 -1.44
C ILE A 158 -6.93 9.69 -2.87
N LEU A 159 -6.40 8.96 -3.83
CA LEU A 159 -6.77 9.01 -5.24
C LEU A 159 -7.51 7.74 -5.64
#